data_9ddf60e1d9ec543d3a0202f87e273353
#
_entry.id   9ddf60e1d9ec543d3a0202f87e273353
#
_cell.length_a   1.000
_cell.length_b   1.000
_cell.length_c   1.000
_cell.angle_alpha   90.00
_cell.angle_beta   90.00
_cell.angle_gamma   90.00
#
_symmetry.space_group_name_H-M   'P 1'
#
loop_
_entity.id
_entity.type
_entity.pdbx_description
1 polymer ?
#
loop_
_entity_poly.entity_id
_entity_poly.type
_entity_poly.pdbx_seq_one_letter_code
_entity_poly.pdbx_strand_id
1 'polypeptide(L)'
;MIVVGNETLARADGKAIQNLINDLASKTNLINEAEGWNGVNILHSEASRVGALDLGVVPRASMDGAKVVFLLGADNFRHEDIPEDAFVIYMGTTGDEGVYYADLILPTSSYLEKDATYVNLDGRVQQSRAAITPPGFARDDWMVLRALSEELGTPLPYDSLDEVRTRLAELAPHLVRYDVIESSSFDRVSLVDTGDRKVSKALLTDSVDNFYMTDPISRNSHIMARCTRELNPAKQTNFKEWVNTWITH
;
A
#
# COMPACT_ATOMS: atom_id res chain seq x y z
N MET A 1 8.48 -7.73 23.06
CA MET A 1 8.04 -7.45 21.68
C MET A 1 8.72 -6.18 21.18
N ILE A 2 9.13 -6.16 19.92
CA ILE A 2 9.61 -4.96 19.20
C ILE A 2 8.59 -4.67 18.11
N VAL A 3 8.18 -3.40 17.98
CA VAL A 3 7.30 -2.93 16.91
C VAL A 3 8.00 -1.79 16.19
N VAL A 4 8.15 -1.91 14.88
CA VAL A 4 8.91 -0.98 14.03
C VAL A 4 8.02 -0.46 12.92
N GLY A 5 7.96 0.86 12.75
CA GLY A 5 7.30 1.47 11.59
C GLY A 5 8.10 1.22 10.31
N ASN A 6 7.42 0.91 9.22
CA ASN A 6 8.04 0.61 7.93
C ASN A 6 8.95 1.76 7.43
N GLU A 7 8.58 3.01 7.69
CA GLU A 7 9.35 4.18 7.29
C GLU A 7 10.73 4.22 7.96
N THR A 8 10.86 3.67 9.17
CA THR A 8 12.15 3.53 9.85
C THR A 8 13.09 2.63 9.05
N LEU A 9 12.57 1.61 8.40
CA LEU A 9 13.33 0.68 7.56
C LEU A 9 13.56 1.22 6.14
N ALA A 10 12.76 2.18 5.69
CA ALA A 10 12.92 2.86 4.41
C ALA A 10 14.01 3.95 4.41
N ARG A 11 14.56 4.30 5.57
CA ARG A 11 15.66 5.27 5.70
C ARG A 11 16.94 4.76 5.01
N ALA A 12 17.85 5.68 4.71
CA ALA A 12 19.15 5.33 4.12
C ALA A 12 19.97 4.34 5.00
N ASP A 13 19.77 4.37 6.32
CA ASP A 13 20.37 3.46 7.29
C ASP A 13 19.44 2.31 7.72
N GLY A 14 18.32 2.11 7.02
CA GLY A 14 17.31 1.11 7.37
C GLY A 14 17.85 -0.31 7.47
N LYS A 15 18.81 -0.68 6.61
CA LYS A 15 19.50 -1.99 6.68
C LYS A 15 20.27 -2.16 7.99
N ALA A 16 20.98 -1.13 8.43
CA ALA A 16 21.70 -1.17 9.69
C ALA A 16 20.73 -1.25 10.89
N ILE A 17 19.62 -0.54 10.83
CA ILE A 17 18.57 -0.61 11.86
C ILE A 17 17.96 -2.02 11.89
N GLN A 18 17.66 -2.62 10.73
CA GLN A 18 17.15 -3.98 10.65
C GLN A 18 18.10 -5.00 11.28
N ASN A 19 19.40 -4.87 11.00
CA ASN A 19 20.43 -5.74 11.61
C ASN A 19 20.48 -5.59 13.14
N LEU A 20 20.35 -4.38 13.68
CA LEU A 20 20.29 -4.16 15.12
C LEU A 20 19.01 -4.78 15.74
N ILE A 21 17.89 -4.72 15.06
CA ILE A 21 16.63 -5.37 15.48
C ILE A 21 16.83 -6.87 15.51
N ASN A 22 17.46 -7.45 14.49
CA ASN A 22 17.75 -8.87 14.39
C ASN A 22 18.70 -9.33 15.51
N ASP A 23 19.77 -8.57 15.76
CA ASP A 23 20.72 -8.83 16.86
C ASP A 23 20.01 -8.79 18.24
N LEU A 24 19.14 -7.81 18.44
CA LEU A 24 18.38 -7.69 19.68
C LEU A 24 17.37 -8.84 19.83
N ALA A 25 16.64 -9.18 18.77
CA ALA A 25 15.70 -10.29 18.78
C ALA A 25 16.37 -11.62 19.14
N SER A 26 17.54 -11.87 18.55
CA SER A 26 18.32 -13.08 18.83
C SER A 26 18.85 -13.15 20.27
N LYS A 27 19.32 -11.99 20.82
CA LYS A 27 19.88 -11.92 22.17
C LYS A 27 18.81 -12.00 23.28
N THR A 28 17.58 -11.63 22.97
CA THR A 28 16.49 -11.51 23.96
C THR A 28 15.42 -12.58 23.79
N ASN A 29 15.65 -13.57 22.93
CA ASN A 29 14.71 -14.65 22.63
C ASN A 29 13.30 -14.12 22.23
N LEU A 30 13.26 -13.02 21.49
CA LEU A 30 11.99 -12.45 21.02
C LEU A 30 11.35 -13.30 19.90
N ILE A 31 12.13 -14.13 19.24
CA ILE A 31 11.65 -15.17 18.34
C ILE A 31 11.91 -16.49 19.04
N ASN A 32 10.86 -17.16 19.49
CA ASN A 32 10.90 -18.39 20.26
C ASN A 32 10.01 -19.44 19.59
N GLU A 33 10.63 -20.30 18.80
CA GLU A 33 9.94 -21.35 18.07
C GLU A 33 9.24 -22.35 19.00
N ALA A 34 9.86 -22.69 20.13
CA ALA A 34 9.31 -23.66 21.08
C ALA A 34 7.98 -23.19 21.68
N GLU A 35 7.77 -21.88 21.80
CA GLU A 35 6.55 -21.27 22.29
C GLU A 35 5.63 -20.78 21.18
N GLY A 36 6.04 -20.93 19.91
CA GLY A 36 5.31 -20.39 18.76
C GLY A 36 5.22 -18.86 18.77
N TRP A 37 6.22 -18.18 19.35
CA TRP A 37 6.19 -16.73 19.55
C TRP A 37 7.14 -15.96 18.63
N ASN A 38 6.58 -14.99 17.88
CA ASN A 38 7.36 -13.99 17.16
C ASN A 38 7.04 -12.60 17.72
N GLY A 39 7.98 -12.05 18.45
CA GLY A 39 7.87 -10.74 19.08
C GLY A 39 8.43 -9.58 18.25
N VAL A 40 8.75 -9.80 16.97
CA VAL A 40 9.22 -8.75 16.04
C VAL A 40 8.12 -8.44 15.03
N ASN A 41 7.64 -7.21 15.01
CA ASN A 41 6.54 -6.78 14.16
C ASN A 41 6.91 -5.51 13.39
N ILE A 42 6.51 -5.45 12.12
CA ILE A 42 6.68 -4.28 11.25
C ILE A 42 5.31 -3.70 10.97
N LEU A 43 5.08 -2.44 11.35
CA LEU A 43 3.87 -1.72 11.02
C LEU A 43 3.97 -1.15 9.61
N HIS A 44 3.10 -1.60 8.74
CA HIS A 44 2.98 -1.08 7.37
C HIS A 44 2.04 0.13 7.33
N SER A 45 2.34 1.08 6.45
CA SER A 45 1.52 2.27 6.22
C SER A 45 0.30 2.01 5.33
N GLU A 46 0.41 1.01 4.44
CA GLU A 46 -0.67 0.69 3.50
C GLU A 46 -1.49 -0.52 3.99
N ALA A 47 -2.80 -0.41 3.81
CA ALA A 47 -3.72 -1.51 4.09
C ALA A 47 -3.40 -2.72 3.19
N SER A 48 -3.48 -3.93 3.76
CA SER A 48 -3.24 -5.19 3.05
C SER A 48 -1.83 -5.36 2.45
N ARG A 49 -0.84 -4.64 2.94
CA ARG A 49 0.56 -4.80 2.50
C ARG A 49 1.05 -6.24 2.69
N VAL A 50 0.64 -6.90 3.77
CA VAL A 50 0.98 -8.30 4.05
C VAL A 50 0.47 -9.20 2.92
N GLY A 51 -0.79 -9.07 2.52
CA GLY A 51 -1.35 -9.85 1.40
C GLY A 51 -0.65 -9.58 0.06
N ALA A 52 -0.25 -8.34 -0.19
CA ALA A 52 0.53 -8.02 -1.38
C ALA A 52 1.91 -8.72 -1.37
N LEU A 53 2.60 -8.73 -0.23
CA LEU A 53 3.88 -9.44 -0.07
C LEU A 53 3.71 -10.96 -0.25
N ASP A 54 2.63 -11.54 0.26
CA ASP A 54 2.32 -12.96 0.08
C ASP A 54 2.11 -13.35 -1.39
N LEU A 55 1.65 -12.40 -2.20
CA LEU A 55 1.53 -12.55 -3.65
C LEU A 55 2.83 -12.26 -4.42
N GLY A 56 3.91 -11.93 -3.71
CA GLY A 56 5.20 -11.59 -4.31
C GLY A 56 5.26 -10.18 -4.88
N VAL A 57 4.32 -9.31 -4.52
CA VAL A 57 4.36 -7.89 -4.90
C VAL A 57 5.40 -7.19 -4.02
N VAL A 58 6.60 -7.09 -4.54
CA VAL A 58 7.73 -6.45 -3.86
C VAL A 58 8.13 -5.16 -4.58
N PRO A 59 8.61 -4.14 -3.85
CA PRO A 59 9.11 -2.92 -4.48
C PRO A 59 10.24 -3.23 -5.45
N ARG A 60 10.19 -2.63 -6.64
CA ARG A 60 11.34 -2.60 -7.55
C ARG A 60 12.23 -1.42 -7.20
N ALA A 61 13.51 -1.54 -7.53
CA ALA A 61 14.48 -0.48 -7.26
C ALA A 61 14.25 0.77 -8.11
N SER A 62 13.69 0.63 -9.32
CA SER A 62 13.46 1.74 -10.25
C SER A 62 12.37 1.41 -11.27
N MET A 63 11.71 2.44 -11.78
CA MET A 63 10.82 2.39 -12.94
C MET A 63 11.53 2.85 -14.24
N ASP A 64 12.86 2.99 -14.22
CA ASP A 64 13.63 3.43 -15.37
C ASP A 64 13.31 2.62 -16.63
N GLY A 65 13.07 3.33 -17.72
CA GLY A 65 12.74 2.74 -19.02
C GLY A 65 11.29 2.22 -19.17
N ALA A 66 10.44 2.35 -18.14
CA ALA A 66 9.02 2.08 -18.28
C ALA A 66 8.40 3.08 -19.25
N LYS A 67 7.63 2.57 -20.23
CA LYS A 67 6.91 3.40 -21.22
C LYS A 67 5.44 3.58 -20.87
N VAL A 68 4.91 2.72 -20.02
CA VAL A 68 3.55 2.81 -19.48
C VAL A 68 3.61 2.55 -17.98
N VAL A 69 3.00 3.42 -17.22
CA VAL A 69 2.91 3.31 -15.76
C VAL A 69 1.44 3.30 -15.35
N PHE A 70 1.03 2.27 -14.60
CA PHE A 70 -0.29 2.21 -14.00
C PHE A 70 -0.20 2.60 -12.53
N LEU A 71 -0.93 3.63 -12.14
CA LEU A 71 -1.09 4.05 -10.75
C LEU A 71 -2.43 3.48 -10.24
N LEU A 72 -2.39 2.29 -9.62
CA LEU A 72 -3.57 1.60 -9.08
C LEU A 72 -3.88 2.10 -7.67
N GLY A 73 -4.65 3.17 -7.56
CA GLY A 73 -4.93 3.86 -6.30
C GLY A 73 -3.65 4.34 -5.60
N ALA A 74 -2.62 4.64 -6.36
CA ALA A 74 -1.31 5.01 -5.86
C ALA A 74 -1.14 6.53 -5.95
N ASP A 75 -1.08 7.18 -4.78
CA ASP A 75 -0.92 8.63 -4.63
C ASP A 75 0.26 9.00 -3.71
N ASN A 76 0.94 7.99 -3.13
CA ASN A 76 2.09 8.17 -2.26
C ASN A 76 3.39 7.81 -3.01
N PHE A 77 3.77 8.61 -3.98
CA PHE A 77 5.01 8.45 -4.76
C PHE A 77 5.68 9.81 -4.93
N ARG A 78 6.94 9.82 -5.36
CA ARG A 78 7.64 11.05 -5.70
C ARG A 78 7.58 11.27 -7.20
N HIS A 79 7.45 12.51 -7.62
CA HIS A 79 7.37 12.86 -9.05
C HIS A 79 8.56 12.30 -9.84
N GLU A 80 9.76 12.39 -9.28
CA GLU A 80 10.97 11.87 -9.89
C GLU A 80 11.04 10.34 -10.04
N ASP A 81 10.12 9.60 -9.41
CA ASP A 81 10.03 8.15 -9.57
C ASP A 81 9.33 7.75 -10.88
N ILE A 82 8.57 8.67 -11.52
CA ILE A 82 7.87 8.42 -12.79
C ILE A 82 8.75 8.89 -13.94
N PRO A 83 9.08 8.03 -14.94
CA PRO A 83 9.83 8.47 -16.12
C PRO A 83 9.09 9.56 -16.91
N GLU A 84 9.79 10.64 -17.31
CA GLU A 84 9.20 11.79 -18.00
C GLU A 84 8.50 11.42 -19.33
N ASP A 85 8.94 10.36 -20.00
CA ASP A 85 8.41 9.90 -21.28
C ASP A 85 7.44 8.71 -21.15
N ALA A 86 7.01 8.38 -19.95
CA ALA A 86 6.04 7.32 -19.71
C ALA A 86 4.61 7.83 -19.91
N PHE A 87 3.77 7.02 -20.54
CA PHE A 87 2.33 7.22 -20.56
C PHE A 87 1.74 6.73 -19.24
N VAL A 88 1.12 7.64 -18.48
CA VAL A 88 0.63 7.37 -17.13
C VAL A 88 -0.87 7.15 -17.12
N ILE A 89 -1.30 6.02 -16.60
CA ILE A 89 -2.71 5.64 -16.43
C ILE A 89 -3.03 5.62 -14.93
N TYR A 90 -3.88 6.55 -14.49
CA TYR A 90 -4.36 6.57 -13.12
C TYR A 90 -5.68 5.80 -12.99
N MET A 91 -5.73 4.87 -12.06
CA MET A 91 -6.92 4.12 -11.68
C MET A 91 -7.23 4.41 -10.21
N GLY A 92 -8.28 5.16 -9.94
CA GLY A 92 -8.58 5.59 -8.58
C GLY A 92 -10.02 6.08 -8.40
N THR A 93 -10.36 6.49 -7.19
CA THR A 93 -11.73 6.79 -6.78
C THR A 93 -12.04 8.28 -6.70
N THR A 94 -11.22 9.04 -5.98
CA THR A 94 -11.50 10.44 -5.64
C THR A 94 -10.62 11.43 -6.41
N GLY A 95 -9.57 10.94 -7.07
CA GLY A 95 -8.50 11.78 -7.59
C GLY A 95 -7.67 12.40 -6.47
N ASP A 96 -6.36 12.26 -6.57
CA ASP A 96 -5.39 12.80 -5.64
C ASP A 96 -4.10 13.08 -6.41
N GLU A 97 -2.92 12.97 -5.81
CA GLU A 97 -1.64 13.28 -6.45
C GLU A 97 -1.46 12.56 -7.80
N GLY A 98 -1.85 11.29 -7.92
CA GLY A 98 -1.71 10.52 -9.16
C GLY A 98 -2.44 11.10 -10.37
N VAL A 99 -3.50 11.85 -10.16
CA VAL A 99 -4.30 12.46 -11.25
C VAL A 99 -3.50 13.54 -11.98
N TYR A 100 -2.65 14.29 -11.27
CA TYR A 100 -1.88 15.39 -11.89
C TYR A 100 -0.81 14.92 -12.88
N TYR A 101 -0.42 13.65 -12.81
CA TYR A 101 0.57 13.04 -13.68
C TYR A 101 -0.04 12.14 -14.75
N ALA A 102 -1.36 11.93 -14.69
CA ALA A 102 -2.04 10.98 -15.54
C ALA A 102 -2.34 11.55 -16.93
N ASP A 103 -1.98 10.80 -17.97
CA ASP A 103 -2.43 11.01 -19.35
C ASP A 103 -3.84 10.44 -19.56
N LEU A 104 -4.19 9.40 -18.78
CA LEU A 104 -5.50 8.76 -18.82
C LEU A 104 -5.97 8.45 -17.40
N ILE A 105 -7.23 8.81 -17.11
CA ILE A 105 -7.89 8.53 -15.84
C ILE A 105 -9.00 7.51 -16.07
N LEU A 106 -8.94 6.38 -15.33
CA LEU A 106 -9.96 5.34 -15.32
C LEU A 106 -10.58 5.28 -13.91
N PRO A 107 -11.87 5.65 -13.75
CA PRO A 107 -12.50 5.62 -12.43
C PRO A 107 -12.71 4.20 -11.95
N THR A 108 -12.33 3.93 -10.70
CA THR A 108 -12.49 2.61 -10.07
C THR A 108 -13.30 2.68 -8.79
N SER A 109 -13.78 1.51 -8.34
CA SER A 109 -14.61 1.36 -7.14
C SER A 109 -13.80 1.64 -5.88
N SER A 110 -14.41 2.35 -4.93
CA SER A 110 -13.87 2.51 -3.57
C SER A 110 -13.98 1.22 -2.76
N TYR A 111 -13.38 1.18 -1.57
CA TYR A 111 -13.46 0.02 -0.67
C TYR A 111 -14.89 -0.30 -0.18
N LEU A 112 -15.82 0.67 -0.22
CA LEU A 112 -17.24 0.47 0.10
C LEU A 112 -18.06 -0.04 -1.08
N GLU A 113 -17.53 0.02 -2.27
CA GLU A 113 -18.22 -0.24 -3.54
C GLU A 113 -17.80 -1.56 -4.19
N LYS A 114 -16.85 -2.27 -3.58
CA LYS A 114 -16.32 -3.53 -4.12
C LYS A 114 -16.18 -4.64 -3.08
N ASP A 115 -16.23 -5.87 -3.57
CA ASP A 115 -15.86 -7.05 -2.80
C ASP A 115 -14.34 -7.24 -2.91
N ALA A 116 -13.64 -7.13 -1.79
CA ALA A 116 -12.18 -7.21 -1.79
C ALA A 116 -11.65 -8.12 -0.67
N THR A 117 -10.44 -8.62 -0.85
CA THR A 117 -9.72 -9.40 0.16
C THR A 117 -8.61 -8.54 0.76
N TYR A 118 -8.57 -8.48 2.08
CA TYR A 118 -7.56 -7.75 2.84
C TYR A 118 -6.86 -8.68 3.83
N VAL A 119 -5.59 -8.45 4.07
CA VAL A 119 -4.81 -9.16 5.07
C VAL A 119 -4.27 -8.14 6.07
N ASN A 120 -4.60 -8.31 7.35
CA ASN A 120 -4.09 -7.43 8.38
C ASN A 120 -2.66 -7.80 8.79
N LEU A 121 -2.08 -7.06 9.73
CA LEU A 121 -0.72 -7.27 10.19
C LEU A 121 -0.49 -8.64 10.83
N ASP A 122 -1.51 -9.21 11.47
CA ASP A 122 -1.46 -10.55 12.08
C ASP A 122 -1.47 -11.69 11.05
N GLY A 123 -1.65 -11.39 9.76
CA GLY A 123 -1.87 -12.38 8.71
C GLY A 123 -3.32 -12.88 8.62
N ARG A 124 -4.26 -12.24 9.30
CA ARG A 124 -5.69 -12.58 9.21
C ARG A 124 -6.26 -12.08 7.89
N VAL A 125 -6.78 -13.01 7.11
CA VAL A 125 -7.43 -12.72 5.85
C VAL A 125 -8.89 -12.34 6.10
N GLN A 126 -9.32 -11.21 5.60
CA GLN A 126 -10.67 -10.68 5.74
C GLN A 126 -11.25 -10.30 4.39
N GLN A 127 -12.55 -10.41 4.25
CA GLN A 127 -13.27 -10.06 3.03
C GLN A 127 -14.21 -8.89 3.29
N SER A 128 -14.11 -7.83 2.49
CA SER A 128 -15.16 -6.82 2.41
C SER A 128 -16.25 -7.24 1.44
N ARG A 129 -17.43 -6.65 1.62
CA ARG A 129 -18.54 -6.75 0.67
C ARG A 129 -18.98 -5.36 0.26
N ALA A 130 -19.33 -5.20 -0.99
CA ALA A 130 -19.86 -3.95 -1.49
C ALA A 130 -21.12 -3.56 -0.70
N ALA A 131 -21.09 -2.38 -0.09
CA ALA A 131 -22.23 -1.81 0.65
C ALA A 131 -23.08 -0.91 -0.24
N ILE A 132 -22.48 -0.31 -1.26
CA ILE A 132 -23.12 0.61 -2.22
C ILE A 132 -22.62 0.30 -3.64
N THR A 133 -23.38 0.73 -4.61
CA THR A 133 -23.01 0.60 -6.03
C THR A 133 -22.01 1.69 -6.43
N PRO A 134 -20.96 1.37 -7.20
CA PRO A 134 -20.04 2.37 -7.74
C PRO A 134 -20.77 3.44 -8.56
N PRO A 135 -20.38 4.72 -8.43
CA PRO A 135 -21.01 5.80 -9.17
C PRO A 135 -20.58 5.83 -10.65
N GLY A 136 -21.49 6.21 -11.52
CA GLY A 136 -21.21 6.49 -12.92
C GLY A 136 -20.52 5.33 -13.66
N PHE A 137 -19.34 5.60 -14.21
CA PHE A 137 -18.55 4.63 -14.97
C PHE A 137 -17.51 3.89 -14.12
N ALA A 138 -17.45 4.11 -12.82
CA ALA A 138 -16.52 3.39 -11.95
C ALA A 138 -16.78 1.88 -12.00
N ARG A 139 -15.69 1.10 -12.06
CA ARG A 139 -15.71 -0.36 -12.10
C ARG A 139 -14.63 -0.91 -11.18
N ASP A 140 -14.75 -2.16 -10.79
CA ASP A 140 -13.70 -2.84 -10.03
C ASP A 140 -12.41 -2.92 -10.85
N ASP A 141 -11.29 -2.71 -10.19
CA ASP A 141 -9.96 -2.65 -10.83
C ASP A 141 -9.69 -3.87 -11.72
N TRP A 142 -10.06 -5.07 -11.24
CA TRP A 142 -9.86 -6.30 -11.98
C TRP A 142 -10.68 -6.36 -13.29
N MET A 143 -11.90 -5.78 -13.32
CA MET A 143 -12.74 -5.70 -14.52
C MET A 143 -12.11 -4.81 -15.58
N VAL A 144 -11.55 -3.67 -15.15
CA VAL A 144 -10.85 -2.75 -16.07
C VAL A 144 -9.63 -3.43 -16.66
N LEU A 145 -8.83 -4.10 -15.84
CA LEU A 145 -7.64 -4.84 -16.29
C LEU A 145 -8.01 -6.02 -17.20
N ARG A 146 -9.10 -6.73 -16.91
CA ARG A 146 -9.60 -7.81 -17.74
C ARG A 146 -10.02 -7.29 -19.13
N ALA A 147 -10.80 -6.20 -19.19
CA ALA A 147 -11.20 -5.59 -20.46
C ALA A 147 -9.99 -5.09 -21.24
N LEU A 148 -9.04 -4.41 -20.60
CA LEU A 148 -7.81 -3.97 -21.24
C LEU A 148 -7.01 -5.14 -21.83
N SER A 149 -6.93 -6.26 -21.13
CA SER A 149 -6.20 -7.44 -21.60
C SER A 149 -6.80 -8.03 -22.88
N GLU A 150 -8.09 -7.91 -23.07
CA GLU A 150 -8.79 -8.33 -24.28
C GLU A 150 -8.43 -7.43 -25.47
N GLU A 151 -8.47 -6.11 -25.27
CA GLU A 151 -8.08 -5.13 -26.30
C GLU A 151 -6.59 -5.28 -26.71
N LEU A 152 -5.73 -5.70 -25.77
CA LEU A 152 -4.32 -6.00 -26.06
C LEU A 152 -4.08 -7.35 -26.72
N GLY A 153 -5.13 -8.14 -26.98
CA GLY A 153 -5.04 -9.46 -27.61
C GLY A 153 -4.45 -10.57 -26.74
N THR A 154 -4.35 -10.35 -25.45
CA THR A 154 -3.85 -11.32 -24.44
C THR A 154 -4.82 -11.42 -23.27
N PRO A 155 -6.06 -11.92 -23.50
CA PRO A 155 -7.12 -11.88 -22.50
C PRO A 155 -6.74 -12.66 -21.23
N LEU A 156 -6.95 -12.04 -20.08
CA LEU A 156 -6.84 -12.72 -18.79
C LEU A 156 -7.98 -13.76 -18.67
N PRO A 157 -7.70 -14.96 -18.14
CA PRO A 157 -8.62 -16.09 -18.19
C PRO A 157 -9.65 -16.07 -17.05
N TYR A 158 -10.22 -14.93 -16.72
CA TYR A 158 -11.25 -14.80 -15.70
C TYR A 158 -12.28 -13.73 -16.05
N ASP A 159 -13.55 -14.09 -16.01
CA ASP A 159 -14.70 -13.23 -16.32
C ASP A 159 -15.53 -12.93 -15.06
N SER A 160 -15.16 -13.47 -13.91
CA SER A 160 -15.82 -13.26 -12.62
C SER A 160 -14.82 -13.10 -11.47
N LEU A 161 -15.27 -12.46 -10.38
CA LEU A 161 -14.45 -12.33 -9.16
C LEU A 161 -14.17 -13.70 -8.53
N ASP A 162 -15.06 -14.67 -8.67
CA ASP A 162 -14.87 -16.03 -8.16
C ASP A 162 -13.75 -16.75 -8.93
N GLU A 163 -13.61 -16.53 -10.23
CA GLU A 163 -12.49 -17.05 -11.01
C GLU A 163 -11.17 -16.36 -10.63
N VAL A 164 -11.18 -15.04 -10.37
CA VAL A 164 -10.01 -14.33 -9.81
C VAL A 164 -9.62 -14.94 -8.46
N ARG A 165 -10.59 -15.24 -7.59
CA ARG A 165 -10.36 -15.89 -6.30
C ARG A 165 -9.89 -17.33 -6.43
N THR A 166 -10.34 -18.05 -7.43
CA THR A 166 -9.80 -19.37 -7.76
C THR A 166 -8.32 -19.28 -8.11
N ARG A 167 -7.95 -18.30 -8.92
CA ARG A 167 -6.54 -18.04 -9.22
C ARG A 167 -5.75 -17.61 -8.00
N LEU A 168 -6.34 -16.80 -7.12
CA LEU A 168 -5.75 -16.44 -5.84
C LEU A 168 -5.46 -17.67 -4.97
N ALA A 169 -6.40 -18.62 -4.92
CA ALA A 169 -6.26 -19.87 -4.18
C ALA A 169 -5.13 -20.77 -4.72
N GLU A 170 -4.89 -20.75 -6.03
CA GLU A 170 -3.78 -21.49 -6.64
C GLU A 170 -2.41 -20.88 -6.27
N LEU A 171 -2.32 -19.56 -6.23
CA LEU A 171 -1.07 -18.84 -5.94
C LEU A 171 -0.76 -18.79 -4.44
N ALA A 172 -1.78 -18.52 -3.63
CA ALA A 172 -1.67 -18.31 -2.20
C ALA A 172 -2.92 -18.86 -1.48
N PRO A 173 -2.99 -20.19 -1.24
CA PRO A 173 -4.21 -20.85 -0.73
C PRO A 173 -4.71 -20.30 0.61
N HIS A 174 -3.82 -19.75 1.43
CA HIS A 174 -4.20 -19.14 2.72
C HIS A 174 -5.02 -17.86 2.55
N LEU A 175 -4.87 -17.14 1.41
CA LEU A 175 -5.59 -15.88 1.17
C LEU A 175 -7.07 -16.04 0.85
N VAL A 176 -7.56 -17.26 0.74
CA VAL A 176 -8.99 -17.59 0.59
C VAL A 176 -9.59 -18.26 1.84
N ARG A 177 -8.83 -18.36 2.92
CA ARG A 177 -9.28 -18.88 4.22
C ARG A 177 -9.56 -17.72 5.17
N TYR A 178 -10.76 -17.18 5.08
CA TYR A 178 -11.17 -15.98 5.81
C TYR A 178 -11.23 -16.19 7.31
N ASP A 179 -10.90 -15.15 8.07
CA ASP A 179 -10.86 -15.08 9.52
C ASP A 179 -9.90 -16.06 10.22
N VAL A 180 -9.01 -16.70 9.46
CA VAL A 180 -8.00 -17.61 9.98
C VAL A 180 -6.65 -16.89 9.98
N ILE A 181 -5.88 -17.04 11.08
CA ILE A 181 -4.46 -16.72 11.12
C ILE A 181 -3.73 -18.04 10.93
N GLU A 182 -3.05 -18.16 9.80
CA GLU A 182 -2.26 -19.34 9.49
C GLU A 182 -0.94 -19.33 10.26
N SER A 183 -0.60 -20.47 10.84
CA SER A 183 0.72 -20.65 11.42
C SER A 183 1.77 -20.68 10.32
N SER A 184 2.79 -19.85 10.42
CA SER A 184 3.96 -19.88 9.55
C SER A 184 5.08 -20.70 10.19
N SER A 185 5.89 -21.40 9.36
CA SER A 185 7.11 -22.04 9.84
C SER A 185 8.14 -20.99 10.24
N PHE A 186 8.74 -21.16 11.43
CA PHE A 186 9.85 -20.32 11.89
C PHE A 186 11.11 -20.47 11.04
N ASP A 187 11.26 -21.56 10.29
CA ASP A 187 12.35 -21.75 9.33
C ASP A 187 12.41 -20.65 8.26
N ARG A 188 11.28 -19.98 8.03
CA ARG A 188 11.15 -18.86 7.08
C ARG A 188 11.42 -17.49 7.69
N VAL A 189 11.54 -17.42 9.01
CA VAL A 189 11.95 -16.18 9.68
C VAL A 189 13.46 -16.04 9.56
N SER A 190 13.93 -15.67 8.36
CA SER A 190 15.34 -15.41 8.16
C SER A 190 15.68 -14.03 8.69
N LEU A 191 16.41 -13.98 9.78
CA LEU A 191 17.08 -12.77 10.23
C LEU A 191 18.25 -12.49 9.29
N VAL A 192 17.97 -11.92 8.12
CA VAL A 192 19.00 -11.64 7.11
C VAL A 192 19.95 -10.57 7.65
N ASP A 193 21.21 -10.95 7.79
CA ASP A 193 22.30 -10.02 8.08
C ASP A 193 22.83 -9.42 6.78
N THR A 194 22.62 -8.13 6.58
CA THR A 194 23.13 -7.40 5.41
C THR A 194 24.57 -6.92 5.58
N GLY A 195 25.20 -7.17 6.74
CA GLY A 195 26.54 -6.70 7.08
C GLY A 195 26.63 -5.21 7.41
N ASP A 196 25.62 -4.44 7.14
CA ASP A 196 25.61 -3.00 7.46
C ASP A 196 25.32 -2.78 8.96
N ARG A 197 26.17 -1.97 9.61
CA ARG A 197 26.08 -1.65 11.05
C ARG A 197 26.13 -0.14 11.32
N LYS A 198 26.21 0.68 10.27
CA LYS A 198 26.39 2.12 10.41
C LYS A 198 25.03 2.82 10.49
N VAL A 199 24.60 3.14 11.71
CA VAL A 199 23.39 3.92 11.96
C VAL A 199 23.70 5.42 11.86
N SER A 200 22.80 6.15 11.21
CA SER A 200 22.85 7.60 11.11
C SER A 200 22.50 8.27 12.46
N LYS A 201 23.03 9.49 12.67
CA LYS A 201 22.61 10.36 13.78
C LYS A 201 21.39 11.22 13.45
N ALA A 202 20.82 11.07 12.24
CA ALA A 202 19.63 11.79 11.86
C ALA A 202 18.47 11.46 12.80
N LEU A 203 17.72 12.48 13.19
CA LEU A 203 16.54 12.29 14.04
C LEU A 203 15.49 11.47 13.31
N LEU A 204 14.69 10.74 14.07
CA LEU A 204 13.45 10.15 13.55
C LEU A 204 12.46 11.27 13.24
N THR A 205 11.82 11.17 12.12
CA THR A 205 10.75 12.08 11.70
C THR A 205 9.41 11.38 11.81
N ASP A 206 8.34 12.13 12.02
CA ASP A 206 7.00 11.57 11.99
C ASP A 206 6.71 11.03 10.59
N SER A 207 6.20 9.81 10.53
CA SER A 207 5.74 9.17 9.29
C SER A 207 4.38 9.72 8.84
N VAL A 208 3.61 10.27 9.76
CA VAL A 208 2.31 10.90 9.49
C VAL A 208 2.46 12.41 9.54
N ASP A 209 2.59 13.01 8.37
CA ASP A 209 2.79 14.45 8.23
C ASP A 209 1.54 15.24 8.63
N ASN A 210 0.37 14.78 8.21
CA ASN A 210 -0.91 15.36 8.58
C ASN A 210 -1.90 14.26 8.97
N PHE A 211 -2.18 14.14 10.27
CA PHE A 211 -3.08 13.13 10.83
C PHE A 211 -4.49 13.14 10.20
N TYR A 212 -4.97 14.29 9.76
CA TYR A 212 -6.31 14.43 9.17
C TYR A 212 -6.36 14.12 7.67
N MET A 213 -5.21 13.92 7.02
CA MET A 213 -5.10 13.77 5.57
C MET A 213 -4.16 12.62 5.20
N THR A 214 -4.40 11.42 5.75
CA THR A 214 -3.51 10.26 5.61
C THR A 214 -3.78 9.41 4.37
N ASP A 215 -4.94 9.56 3.74
CA ASP A 215 -5.36 8.76 2.60
C ASP A 215 -6.11 9.61 1.55
N PRO A 216 -6.30 9.14 0.32
CA PRO A 216 -6.95 9.92 -0.75
C PRO A 216 -8.36 10.40 -0.41
N ILE A 217 -9.12 9.62 0.37
CA ILE A 217 -10.50 9.99 0.76
C ILE A 217 -10.47 11.13 1.77
N SER A 218 -9.63 11.02 2.80
CA SER A 218 -9.50 12.06 3.82
C SER A 218 -8.89 13.34 3.23
N ARG A 219 -7.94 13.26 2.30
CA ARG A 219 -7.39 14.42 1.57
C ARG A 219 -8.45 15.16 0.74
N ASN A 220 -9.45 14.46 0.23
CA ASN A 220 -10.57 15.06 -0.52
C ASN A 220 -11.76 15.45 0.37
N SER A 221 -11.66 15.32 1.69
CA SER A 221 -12.73 15.65 2.62
C SER A 221 -12.66 17.12 3.09
N HIS A 222 -13.71 17.90 2.83
CA HIS A 222 -13.82 19.26 3.34
C HIS A 222 -13.77 19.34 4.88
N ILE A 223 -14.27 18.31 5.58
CA ILE A 223 -14.24 18.24 7.04
C ILE A 223 -12.82 18.03 7.51
N MET A 224 -12.07 17.10 6.92
CA MET A 224 -10.66 16.83 7.28
C MET A 224 -9.77 18.03 6.96
N ALA A 225 -10.03 18.73 5.86
CA ALA A 225 -9.38 19.98 5.53
C ALA A 225 -9.63 21.07 6.60
N ARG A 226 -10.86 21.16 7.12
CA ARG A 226 -11.19 22.07 8.22
C ARG A 226 -10.50 21.67 9.52
N CYS A 227 -10.44 20.39 9.84
CA CYS A 227 -9.68 19.88 10.99
C CYS A 227 -8.19 20.24 10.90
N THR A 228 -7.58 20.07 9.73
CA THR A 228 -6.19 20.48 9.49
C THR A 228 -6.00 21.96 9.77
N ARG A 229 -6.89 22.82 9.24
CA ARG A 229 -6.79 24.27 9.40
C ARG A 229 -6.95 24.72 10.85
N GLU A 230 -7.87 24.10 11.57
CA GLU A 230 -8.21 24.53 12.95
C GLU A 230 -7.29 23.90 14.00
N LEU A 231 -6.88 22.65 13.81
CA LEU A 231 -6.17 21.86 14.82
C LEU A 231 -4.69 21.60 14.50
N ASN A 232 -4.27 21.80 13.24
CA ASN A 232 -2.89 21.66 12.82
C ASN A 232 -2.42 22.84 11.95
N PRO A 233 -2.37 24.08 12.52
CA PRO A 233 -2.07 25.30 11.77
C PRO A 233 -0.67 25.31 11.14
N ALA A 234 0.28 24.52 11.66
CA ALA A 234 1.62 24.41 11.09
C ALA A 234 1.63 23.74 9.70
N LYS A 235 0.58 22.99 9.37
CA LYS A 235 0.43 22.29 8.08
C LYS A 235 -0.50 23.03 7.10
N GLN A 236 -0.92 24.26 7.41
CA GLN A 236 -1.79 25.05 6.55
C GLN A 236 -1.18 25.49 5.23
N THR A 237 0.13 25.56 5.13
CA THR A 237 0.81 26.08 3.94
C THR A 237 0.55 25.27 2.69
N ASN A 238 0.47 23.96 2.81
CA ASN A 238 0.19 23.08 1.68
C ASN A 238 -1.29 23.13 1.24
N PHE A 239 -2.19 23.48 2.17
CA PHE A 239 -3.63 23.54 1.88
C PHE A 239 -4.05 24.79 1.11
N LYS A 240 -3.35 25.92 1.25
CA LYS A 240 -3.66 27.17 0.52
C LYS A 240 -3.48 27.03 -0.99
N GLU A 241 -2.51 26.27 -1.43
CA GLU A 241 -2.29 25.98 -2.85
C GLU A 241 -3.39 25.09 -3.41
N TRP A 242 -3.84 24.11 -2.65
CA TRP A 242 -4.86 23.14 -3.06
C TRP A 242 -6.26 23.75 -3.24
N VAL A 243 -6.74 24.52 -2.25
CA VAL A 243 -8.09 25.12 -2.29
C VAL A 243 -8.20 26.21 -3.35
N ASN A 244 -7.12 26.94 -3.61
CA ASN A 244 -7.15 28.00 -4.62
C ASN A 244 -7.25 27.46 -6.07
N THR A 245 -6.80 26.23 -6.31
CA THR A 245 -6.92 25.61 -7.64
C THR A 245 -8.32 25.13 -7.97
N TRP A 246 -9.13 24.78 -6.97
CA TRP A 246 -10.50 24.28 -7.16
C TRP A 246 -11.61 25.36 -7.12
N ILE A 247 -11.30 26.55 -6.60
CA ILE A 247 -12.28 27.65 -6.49
C ILE A 247 -12.24 28.59 -7.71
N THR A 248 -11.22 28.45 -8.58
CA THR A 248 -11.02 29.33 -9.75
C THR A 248 -11.40 28.72 -11.09
N HIS A 249 -12.09 27.56 -11.09
CA HIS A 249 -12.63 26.94 -12.32
C HIS A 249 -14.11 26.64 -12.21
#